data_28461e94b2522eb9292841d92802949c
#
_entry.id   28461e94b2522eb9292841d92802949c
#
_cell.length_a   1.000
_cell.length_b   1.000
_cell.length_c   1.000
_cell.angle_alpha   90.00
_cell.angle_beta   90.00
_cell.angle_gamma   90.00
#
_symmetry.space_group_name_H-M   'P 1'
#
loop_
_entity.id
_entity.type
_entity.pdbx_description
1 polymer ?
#
loop_
_entity_poly.entity_id
_entity_poly.type
_entity_poly.pdbx_seq_one_letter_code
_entity_poly.pdbx_strand_id
1 'polypeptide(L)'
;MAKPKFMEGPLKGNFGAAYAAMDADIDATYAYPITPQTTVMEKMSELVGEADFLDRGQKVEYVRMESEHSVGAGLIGTSFTGARTYSATAGPGLLYMTEMVHWMVGARLPIVVSIATRGLTGGSWNLWADYGDILSLRDSGIMIQMLGSHQEIYDTILQSFNIAEHPDVMLPLFPSYGGFVLSHTAKPVKREPWEETQKFVIPKKDEWDHVWVDGARPVMSAALITLRHFCCLITQAGRLMPPASAMIFSLNRSLQNQEWRSPCSSARASDTLGLHSPRGP
;
A
#
# COMPACT_ATOMS: atom_id res chain seq x y z
N MET A 1 -20.18 -16.94 21.95
CA MET A 1 -19.56 -15.98 21.01
C MET A 1 -20.64 -15.40 20.11
N ALA A 2 -20.91 -14.11 20.17
CA ALA A 2 -21.86 -13.46 19.27
C ALA A 2 -21.25 -13.50 17.86
N LYS A 3 -22.01 -13.98 16.87
CA LYS A 3 -21.59 -13.90 15.47
C LYS A 3 -21.35 -12.44 15.11
N PRO A 4 -20.24 -12.07 14.45
CA PRO A 4 -20.00 -10.70 14.01
C PRO A 4 -21.20 -10.24 13.19
N LYS A 5 -21.71 -9.07 13.53
CA LYS A 5 -22.90 -8.52 12.93
C LYS A 5 -22.55 -8.17 11.48
N PHE A 6 -23.07 -8.94 10.55
CA PHE A 6 -23.06 -8.64 9.12
C PHE A 6 -23.64 -7.23 8.92
N MET A 7 -22.83 -6.30 8.46
CA MET A 7 -23.30 -4.94 8.22
C MET A 7 -23.61 -4.76 6.75
N GLU A 8 -24.86 -5.02 6.38
CA GLU A 8 -25.44 -4.40 5.19
C GLU A 8 -26.04 -3.06 5.62
N GLY A 9 -25.47 -1.99 5.13
CA GLY A 9 -26.00 -0.66 5.44
C GLY A 9 -25.32 0.41 4.59
N PRO A 10 -25.94 1.61 4.52
CA PRO A 10 -25.30 2.70 3.82
C PRO A 10 -24.02 3.14 4.54
N LEU A 11 -22.88 2.96 3.88
CA LEU A 11 -21.59 3.45 4.34
C LEU A 11 -21.10 4.59 3.44
N LYS A 12 -20.55 5.62 4.06
CA LYS A 12 -19.74 6.61 3.34
C LYS A 12 -18.50 5.93 2.78
N GLY A 13 -18.01 6.34 1.62
CA GLY A 13 -16.80 5.74 1.03
C GLY A 13 -15.60 5.77 1.97
N ASN A 14 -15.40 6.88 2.70
CA ASN A 14 -14.34 6.98 3.70
C ASN A 14 -14.50 5.97 4.85
N PHE A 15 -15.72 5.69 5.27
CA PHE A 15 -15.97 4.68 6.32
C PHE A 15 -15.72 3.26 5.76
N GLY A 16 -16.12 3.02 4.50
CA GLY A 16 -15.79 1.79 3.80
C GLY A 16 -14.28 1.53 3.76
N ALA A 17 -13.49 2.57 3.48
CA ALA A 17 -12.04 2.51 3.48
C ALA A 17 -11.46 2.16 4.87
N ALA A 18 -11.97 2.81 5.93
CA ALA A 18 -11.56 2.53 7.30
C ALA A 18 -11.88 1.09 7.74
N TYR A 19 -13.10 0.62 7.45
CA TYR A 19 -13.49 -0.76 7.75
C TYR A 19 -12.67 -1.78 6.97
N ALA A 20 -12.39 -1.54 5.69
CA ALA A 20 -11.57 -2.43 4.87
C ALA A 20 -10.15 -2.57 5.42
N ALA A 21 -9.54 -1.46 5.85
CA ALA A 21 -8.22 -1.49 6.48
C ALA A 21 -8.21 -2.30 7.78
N MET A 22 -9.22 -2.11 8.64
CA MET A 22 -9.37 -2.89 9.87
C MET A 22 -9.63 -4.38 9.57
N ASP A 23 -10.47 -4.69 8.58
CA ASP A 23 -10.75 -6.06 8.17
C ASP A 23 -9.55 -6.74 7.49
N ALA A 24 -8.62 -5.94 6.93
CA ALA A 24 -7.34 -6.44 6.45
C ALA A 24 -6.34 -6.76 7.57
N ASP A 25 -6.70 -6.56 8.83
CA ASP A 25 -5.85 -6.82 9.99
C ASP A 25 -4.53 -6.04 9.94
N ILE A 26 -4.62 -4.71 9.84
CA ILE A 26 -3.45 -3.84 9.91
C ILE A 26 -2.84 -3.82 11.31
N ASP A 27 -1.53 -3.58 11.40
CA ASP A 27 -0.80 -3.44 12.67
C ASP A 27 -0.68 -1.97 13.11
N ALA A 28 -0.55 -1.05 12.15
CA ALA A 28 -0.39 0.36 12.46
C ALA A 28 -1.01 1.27 11.40
N THR A 29 -1.47 2.42 11.86
CA THR A 29 -1.97 3.50 11.01
C THR A 29 -1.45 4.85 11.48
N TYR A 30 -1.08 5.69 10.53
CA TYR A 30 -0.57 7.03 10.77
C TYR A 30 -1.52 8.04 10.18
N ALA A 31 -1.85 9.08 10.93
CA ALA A 31 -2.90 10.01 10.59
C ALA A 31 -2.45 11.46 10.61
N TYR A 32 -2.78 12.19 9.57
CA TYR A 32 -2.83 13.64 9.53
C TYR A 32 -4.09 14.08 8.80
N PRO A 33 -4.89 15.02 9.37
CA PRO A 33 -6.20 15.37 8.83
C PRO A 33 -6.05 16.25 7.58
N ILE A 34 -6.70 15.85 6.50
CA ILE A 34 -6.86 16.66 5.28
C ILE A 34 -8.20 16.36 4.60
N THR A 35 -8.94 17.42 4.21
CA THR A 35 -10.21 17.28 3.48
C THR A 35 -9.95 16.83 2.03
N PRO A 36 -10.70 15.84 1.47
CA PRO A 36 -11.88 15.18 2.03
C PRO A 36 -11.61 13.83 2.72
N GLN A 37 -10.37 13.53 3.07
CA GLN A 37 -9.97 12.24 3.64
C GLN A 37 -10.18 12.15 5.17
N THR A 38 -10.20 13.26 5.90
CA THR A 38 -10.16 13.32 7.39
C THR A 38 -11.06 12.28 8.06
N THR A 39 -12.27 12.06 7.55
CA THR A 39 -13.23 11.12 8.14
C THR A 39 -12.82 9.64 8.03
N VAL A 40 -11.82 9.27 7.22
CA VAL A 40 -11.21 7.94 7.25
C VAL A 40 -10.48 7.76 8.58
N MET A 41 -9.60 8.73 8.91
CA MET A 41 -8.78 8.65 10.12
C MET A 41 -9.61 8.84 11.39
N GLU A 42 -10.64 9.68 11.36
CA GLU A 42 -11.60 9.79 12.46
C GLU A 42 -12.27 8.46 12.74
N LYS A 43 -12.80 7.80 11.68
CA LYS A 43 -13.42 6.48 11.83
C LYS A 43 -12.41 5.41 12.28
N MET A 44 -11.20 5.42 11.76
CA MET A 44 -10.12 4.54 12.24
C MET A 44 -9.86 4.72 13.73
N SER A 45 -9.78 5.96 14.21
CA SER A 45 -9.60 6.28 15.64
C SER A 45 -10.71 5.73 16.53
N GLU A 46 -11.95 5.68 16.02
CA GLU A 46 -13.08 5.04 16.72
C GLU A 46 -12.93 3.51 16.72
N LEU A 47 -12.66 2.92 15.55
CA LEU A 47 -12.61 1.47 15.34
C LEU A 47 -11.51 0.79 16.17
N VAL A 48 -10.36 1.44 16.34
CA VAL A 48 -9.25 0.91 17.15
C VAL A 48 -9.67 0.68 18.60
N GLY A 49 -10.65 1.44 19.12
CA GLY A 49 -11.21 1.28 20.46
C GLY A 49 -12.49 0.45 20.55
N GLU A 50 -13.06 0.04 19.42
CA GLU A 50 -14.32 -0.72 19.40
C GLU A 50 -14.11 -2.16 19.86
N ALA A 51 -15.04 -2.64 20.73
CA ALA A 51 -14.99 -3.99 21.30
C ALA A 51 -14.98 -5.10 20.23
N ASP A 52 -15.67 -4.90 19.09
CA ASP A 52 -15.71 -5.86 17.99
C ASP A 52 -14.30 -6.19 17.46
N PHE A 53 -13.42 -5.21 17.31
CA PHE A 53 -12.05 -5.41 16.86
C PHE A 53 -11.11 -5.88 17.97
N LEU A 54 -11.30 -5.40 19.19
CA LEU A 54 -10.53 -5.84 20.35
C LEU A 54 -10.82 -7.32 20.68
N ASP A 55 -12.08 -7.75 20.57
CA ASP A 55 -12.49 -9.14 20.79
C ASP A 55 -11.90 -10.11 19.75
N ARG A 56 -11.53 -9.61 18.56
CA ARG A 56 -10.78 -10.34 17.53
C ARG A 56 -9.29 -10.47 17.84
N GLY A 57 -8.82 -9.80 18.90
CA GLY A 57 -7.41 -9.74 19.27
C GLY A 57 -6.59 -8.73 18.45
N GLN A 58 -7.25 -7.87 17.66
CA GLN A 58 -6.55 -6.83 16.90
C GLN A 58 -6.00 -5.75 17.83
N LYS A 59 -4.73 -5.44 17.65
CA LYS A 59 -4.05 -4.31 18.30
C LYS A 59 -3.46 -3.43 17.21
N VAL A 60 -4.14 -2.33 16.92
CA VAL A 60 -3.70 -1.37 15.91
C VAL A 60 -3.10 -0.16 16.59
N GLU A 61 -1.85 0.14 16.28
CA GLU A 61 -1.22 1.38 16.73
C GLU A 61 -1.70 2.55 15.87
N TYR A 62 -2.49 3.44 16.48
CA TYR A 62 -3.00 4.65 15.85
C TYR A 62 -2.17 5.86 16.28
N VAL A 63 -1.38 6.41 15.36
CA VAL A 63 -0.46 7.50 15.65
C VAL A 63 -0.84 8.78 14.90
N ARG A 64 -1.04 9.88 15.63
CA ARG A 64 -1.22 11.19 15.02
C ARG A 64 0.16 11.82 14.76
N MET A 65 0.32 12.31 13.55
CA MET A 65 1.54 12.97 13.11
C MET A 65 1.29 14.46 12.88
N GLU A 66 2.35 15.23 12.72
CA GLU A 66 2.29 16.69 12.50
C GLU A 66 2.20 17.07 11.02
N SER A 67 2.41 16.11 10.11
CA SER A 67 2.33 16.34 8.67
C SER A 67 2.19 15.04 7.89
N GLU A 68 1.78 15.13 6.62
CA GLU A 68 1.71 13.98 5.72
C GLU A 68 3.11 13.43 5.39
N HIS A 69 4.13 14.28 5.35
CA HIS A 69 5.51 13.83 5.19
C HIS A 69 5.91 12.89 6.33
N SER A 70 5.63 13.27 7.58
CA SER A 70 5.88 12.44 8.76
C SER A 70 5.03 11.17 8.78
N VAL A 71 3.77 11.24 8.29
CA VAL A 71 2.94 10.05 8.06
C VAL A 71 3.68 9.07 7.15
N GLY A 72 4.18 9.55 6.00
CA GLY A 72 4.96 8.72 5.08
C GLY A 72 6.20 8.10 5.74
N ALA A 73 6.95 8.88 6.52
CA ALA A 73 8.12 8.39 7.25
C ALA A 73 7.76 7.31 8.28
N GLY A 74 6.65 7.51 9.02
CA GLY A 74 6.13 6.53 9.98
C GLY A 74 5.73 5.21 9.30
N LEU A 75 5.01 5.29 8.17
CA LEU A 75 4.64 4.13 7.37
C LEU A 75 5.87 3.33 6.91
N ILE A 76 6.90 4.02 6.43
CA ILE A 76 8.17 3.42 6.00
C ILE A 76 8.83 2.69 7.17
N GLY A 77 9.04 3.39 8.29
CA GLY A 77 9.73 2.84 9.45
C GLY A 77 9.05 1.59 10.00
N THR A 78 7.73 1.62 10.09
CA THR A 78 6.95 0.48 10.59
C THR A 78 6.86 -0.65 9.57
N SER A 79 6.70 -0.35 8.29
CA SER A 79 6.68 -1.39 7.24
C SER A 79 8.01 -2.15 7.17
N PHE A 80 9.15 -1.52 7.48
CA PHE A 80 10.43 -2.21 7.60
C PHE A 80 10.49 -3.28 8.70
N THR A 81 9.62 -3.21 9.70
CA THR A 81 9.50 -4.28 10.71
C THR A 81 8.64 -5.45 10.25
N GLY A 82 8.10 -5.37 9.03
CA GLY A 82 7.15 -6.31 8.47
C GLY A 82 5.72 -6.13 9.00
N ALA A 83 5.41 -5.03 9.67
CA ALA A 83 4.06 -4.71 10.09
C ALA A 83 3.23 -4.23 8.89
N ARG A 84 1.96 -4.65 8.83
CA ARG A 84 1.00 -4.20 7.83
C ARG A 84 0.54 -2.80 8.18
N THR A 85 0.83 -1.84 7.30
CA THR A 85 0.57 -0.43 7.54
C THR A 85 -0.46 0.14 6.58
N TYR A 86 -1.25 1.07 7.10
CA TYR A 86 -2.25 1.79 6.32
C TYR A 86 -2.24 3.28 6.65
N SER A 87 -2.57 4.10 5.67
CA SER A 87 -2.95 5.49 5.88
C SER A 87 -3.91 5.96 4.79
N ALA A 88 -4.35 7.21 4.92
CA ALA A 88 -5.16 7.86 3.92
C ALA A 88 -4.77 9.34 3.81
N THR A 89 -4.80 9.89 2.59
CA THR A 89 -4.52 11.31 2.34
C THR A 89 -5.32 11.83 1.14
N ALA A 90 -5.07 13.06 0.74
CA ALA A 90 -5.74 13.73 -0.36
C ALA A 90 -4.89 14.89 -0.90
N GLY A 91 -5.01 15.23 -2.18
CA GLY A 91 -4.55 16.46 -2.79
C GLY A 91 -3.16 16.94 -2.37
N PRO A 92 -3.08 18.15 -1.79
CA PRO A 92 -1.79 18.72 -1.38
C PRO A 92 -1.03 17.87 -0.36
N GLY A 93 -1.74 17.12 0.51
CA GLY A 93 -1.11 16.22 1.47
C GLY A 93 -0.37 15.08 0.78
N LEU A 94 -0.94 14.52 -0.30
CA LEU A 94 -0.26 13.55 -1.13
C LEU A 94 1.01 14.14 -1.77
N LEU A 95 0.94 15.37 -2.26
CA LEU A 95 2.11 16.04 -2.83
C LEU A 95 3.18 16.30 -1.76
N TYR A 96 2.76 16.65 -0.54
CA TYR A 96 3.70 16.86 0.56
C TYR A 96 4.40 15.55 1.00
N MET A 97 3.77 14.39 0.76
CA MET A 97 4.33 13.06 1.02
C MET A 97 5.23 12.55 -0.14
N THR A 98 5.37 13.26 -1.25
CA THR A 98 5.97 12.75 -2.49
C THR A 98 7.37 12.13 -2.29
N GLU A 99 8.24 12.75 -1.51
CA GLU A 99 9.57 12.19 -1.22
C GLU A 99 9.45 10.81 -0.56
N MET A 100 8.56 10.68 0.41
CA MET A 100 8.35 9.41 1.10
C MET A 100 7.77 8.34 0.17
N VAL A 101 6.94 8.72 -0.80
CA VAL A 101 6.42 7.81 -1.82
C VAL A 101 7.56 7.19 -2.63
N HIS A 102 8.53 7.98 -3.08
CA HIS A 102 9.71 7.45 -3.77
C HIS A 102 10.55 6.53 -2.89
N TRP A 103 10.67 6.82 -1.59
CA TRP A 103 11.33 5.94 -0.63
C TRP A 103 10.58 4.61 -0.46
N MET A 104 9.25 4.63 -0.35
CA MET A 104 8.42 3.43 -0.27
C MET A 104 8.67 2.50 -1.47
N VAL A 105 8.71 3.07 -2.67
CA VAL A 105 8.97 2.32 -3.91
C VAL A 105 10.40 1.79 -3.96
N GLY A 106 11.39 2.66 -3.69
CA GLY A 106 12.81 2.29 -3.72
C GLY A 106 13.17 1.20 -2.72
N ALA A 107 12.51 1.21 -1.56
CA ALA A 107 12.67 0.19 -0.51
C ALA A 107 11.75 -1.03 -0.70
N ARG A 108 10.87 -1.04 -1.72
CA ARG A 108 9.91 -2.11 -2.01
C ARG A 108 9.03 -2.47 -0.81
N LEU A 109 8.43 -1.45 -0.19
CA LEU A 109 7.57 -1.62 0.97
C LEU A 109 6.10 -1.78 0.56
N PRO A 110 5.40 -2.82 1.03
CA PRO A 110 4.01 -3.10 0.66
C PRO A 110 3.03 -2.23 1.46
N ILE A 111 3.12 -0.93 1.27
CA ILE A 111 2.32 0.05 2.00
C ILE A 111 1.04 0.34 1.23
N VAL A 112 -0.11 0.36 1.90
CA VAL A 112 -1.39 0.76 1.32
C VAL A 112 -1.80 2.12 1.83
N VAL A 113 -2.03 3.08 0.90
CA VAL A 113 -2.52 4.42 1.23
C VAL A 113 -3.74 4.75 0.38
N SER A 114 -4.89 4.92 0.98
CA SER A 114 -6.08 5.33 0.23
C SER A 114 -6.09 6.83 -0.04
N ILE A 115 -6.49 7.20 -1.25
CA ILE A 115 -6.50 8.58 -1.69
C ILE A 115 -7.95 9.02 -1.98
N ALA A 116 -8.46 9.92 -1.14
CA ALA A 116 -9.69 10.64 -1.46
C ALA A 116 -9.31 11.84 -2.34
N THR A 117 -9.31 11.63 -3.65
CA THR A 117 -8.74 12.56 -4.63
C THR A 117 -9.41 13.92 -4.60
N ARG A 118 -8.64 14.99 -4.73
CA ARG A 118 -9.15 16.35 -4.83
C ARG A 118 -8.30 17.21 -5.77
N GLY A 119 -8.92 18.25 -6.32
CA GLY A 119 -8.23 19.21 -7.18
C GLY A 119 -7.04 19.85 -6.49
N LEU A 120 -5.95 19.96 -7.23
CA LEU A 120 -4.83 20.81 -6.85
C LEU A 120 -5.18 22.28 -7.09
N THR A 121 -4.54 23.17 -6.35
CA THR A 121 -4.85 24.59 -6.41
C THR A 121 -4.55 25.17 -7.80
N GLY A 122 -5.56 25.68 -8.45
CA GLY A 122 -5.46 26.38 -9.72
C GLY A 122 -6.29 27.67 -9.68
N GLY A 123 -5.78 28.71 -9.06
CA GLY A 123 -6.45 30.01 -8.95
C GLY A 123 -7.44 30.14 -7.80
N SER A 124 -8.00 29.06 -7.29
CA SER A 124 -8.84 29.03 -6.09
C SER A 124 -8.71 27.70 -5.36
N TRP A 125 -9.08 27.68 -4.09
CA TRP A 125 -9.08 26.48 -3.27
C TRP A 125 -10.16 25.50 -3.79
N ASN A 126 -9.72 24.30 -4.21
CA ASN A 126 -10.60 23.30 -4.77
C ASN A 126 -10.61 22.04 -3.90
N LEU A 127 -11.78 21.62 -3.44
CA LEU A 127 -11.97 20.44 -2.60
C LEU A 127 -12.70 19.30 -3.34
N TRP A 128 -13.15 19.55 -4.58
CA TRP A 128 -13.89 18.57 -5.36
C TRP A 128 -12.98 17.53 -6.00
N ALA A 129 -13.58 16.40 -6.35
CA ALA A 129 -12.87 15.30 -6.98
C ALA A 129 -12.13 15.72 -8.25
N ASP A 130 -10.86 15.43 -8.28
CA ASP A 130 -9.97 15.58 -9.41
C ASP A 130 -8.84 14.57 -9.23
N TYR A 131 -8.35 13.99 -10.30
CA TYR A 131 -7.29 12.98 -10.24
C TYR A 131 -5.89 13.54 -10.51
N GLY A 132 -5.75 14.85 -10.66
CA GLY A 132 -4.46 15.51 -10.87
C GLY A 132 -3.46 15.29 -9.73
N ASP A 133 -3.95 15.12 -8.50
CA ASP A 133 -3.14 14.80 -7.34
C ASP A 133 -2.46 13.43 -7.47
N ILE A 134 -3.23 12.36 -7.64
CA ILE A 134 -2.67 11.00 -7.73
C ILE A 134 -1.93 10.78 -9.06
N LEU A 135 -2.40 11.36 -10.16
CA LEU A 135 -1.76 11.25 -11.47
C LEU A 135 -0.40 11.96 -11.53
N SER A 136 -0.15 12.94 -10.64
CA SER A 136 1.17 13.56 -10.53
C SER A 136 2.26 12.57 -10.09
N LEU A 137 1.86 11.46 -9.47
CA LEU A 137 2.76 10.40 -9.00
C LEU A 137 2.83 9.17 -9.92
N ARG A 138 2.20 9.21 -11.10
CA ARG A 138 2.15 8.06 -12.03
C ARG A 138 3.52 7.51 -12.43
N ASP A 139 4.54 8.36 -12.44
CA ASP A 139 5.90 8.01 -12.83
C ASP A 139 6.78 7.63 -11.62
N SER A 140 6.23 7.63 -10.39
CA SER A 140 6.98 7.31 -9.16
C SER A 140 7.26 5.82 -8.97
N GLY A 141 6.48 4.95 -9.63
CA GLY A 141 6.56 3.49 -9.49
C GLY A 141 5.56 2.89 -8.51
N ILE A 142 4.68 3.68 -7.91
CA ILE A 142 3.55 3.17 -7.12
C ILE A 142 2.52 2.49 -8.03
N MET A 143 1.77 1.58 -7.44
CA MET A 143 0.57 1.05 -8.09
C MET A 143 -0.62 1.96 -7.77
N ILE A 144 -1.41 2.32 -8.77
CA ILE A 144 -2.58 3.18 -8.63
C ILE A 144 -3.80 2.40 -9.10
N GLN A 145 -4.86 2.41 -8.28
CA GLN A 145 -6.17 1.87 -8.63
C GLN A 145 -7.22 2.97 -8.54
N MET A 146 -8.00 3.15 -9.61
CA MET A 146 -9.09 4.12 -9.67
C MET A 146 -10.41 3.43 -9.37
N LEU A 147 -11.16 3.91 -8.37
CA LEU A 147 -12.36 3.27 -7.85
C LEU A 147 -13.59 4.11 -8.17
N GLY A 148 -14.65 3.46 -8.65
CA GLY A 148 -15.87 4.12 -9.12
C GLY A 148 -17.10 3.93 -8.22
N SER A 149 -17.03 3.08 -7.20
CA SER A 149 -18.16 2.81 -6.31
C SER A 149 -17.76 2.59 -4.86
N HIS A 150 -18.74 2.68 -3.95
CA HIS A 150 -18.51 2.47 -2.51
C HIS A 150 -18.12 1.01 -2.20
N GLN A 151 -18.69 0.04 -2.93
CA GLN A 151 -18.32 -1.36 -2.76
C GLN A 151 -16.89 -1.60 -3.24
N GLU A 152 -16.52 -1.02 -4.39
CA GLU A 152 -15.14 -1.12 -4.88
C GLU A 152 -14.13 -0.53 -3.92
N ILE A 153 -14.46 0.54 -3.18
CA ILE A 153 -13.57 1.10 -2.16
C ILE A 153 -13.25 0.04 -1.10
N TYR A 154 -14.27 -0.62 -0.57
CA TYR A 154 -14.09 -1.66 0.45
C TYR A 154 -13.34 -2.86 -0.10
N ASP A 155 -13.81 -3.45 -1.20
CA ASP A 155 -13.24 -4.66 -1.78
C ASP A 155 -11.80 -4.46 -2.27
N THR A 156 -11.54 -3.33 -2.93
CA THR A 156 -10.22 -3.04 -3.50
C THR A 156 -9.19 -2.74 -2.44
N ILE A 157 -9.55 -2.07 -1.33
CA ILE A 157 -8.59 -1.86 -0.24
C ILE A 157 -8.18 -3.19 0.39
N LEU A 158 -9.10 -4.14 0.57
CA LEU A 158 -8.76 -5.50 1.00
C LEU A 158 -7.82 -6.18 0.01
N GLN A 159 -8.12 -6.11 -1.29
CA GLN A 159 -7.27 -6.68 -2.34
C GLN A 159 -5.90 -6.01 -2.42
N SER A 160 -5.84 -4.72 -2.08
CA SER A 160 -4.60 -3.93 -2.16
C SER A 160 -3.49 -4.51 -1.28
N PHE A 161 -3.82 -5.01 -0.10
CA PHE A 161 -2.84 -5.68 0.77
C PHE A 161 -2.32 -6.95 0.13
N ASN A 162 -3.20 -7.79 -0.43
CA ASN A 162 -2.78 -9.02 -1.11
C ASN A 162 -1.87 -8.75 -2.31
N ILE A 163 -2.14 -7.68 -3.06
CA ILE A 163 -1.35 -7.30 -4.23
C ILE A 163 -0.02 -6.70 -3.80
N ALA A 164 -0.06 -5.74 -2.87
CA ALA A 164 1.13 -5.03 -2.41
C ALA A 164 2.12 -5.98 -1.71
N GLU A 165 1.59 -6.90 -0.90
CA GLU A 165 2.36 -7.85 -0.09
C GLU A 165 2.76 -9.12 -0.85
N HIS A 166 2.32 -9.28 -2.10
CA HIS A 166 2.72 -10.45 -2.89
C HIS A 166 4.25 -10.46 -3.09
N PRO A 167 4.95 -11.58 -2.84
CA PRO A 167 6.41 -11.63 -2.89
C PRO A 167 7.04 -11.14 -4.20
N ASP A 168 6.38 -11.36 -5.32
CA ASP A 168 6.85 -10.92 -6.64
C ASP A 168 6.55 -9.43 -6.90
N VAL A 169 5.71 -8.79 -6.08
CA VAL A 169 5.30 -7.39 -6.21
C VAL A 169 6.04 -6.51 -5.24
N MET A 170 5.75 -6.61 -3.94
CA MET A 170 6.36 -5.83 -2.86
C MET A 170 6.50 -4.35 -3.24
N LEU A 171 5.38 -3.68 -3.52
CA LEU A 171 5.31 -2.28 -3.90
C LEU A 171 4.13 -1.58 -3.23
N PRO A 172 4.24 -0.27 -2.96
CA PRO A 172 3.11 0.47 -2.42
C PRO A 172 1.97 0.57 -3.42
N LEU A 173 0.74 0.46 -2.90
CA LEU A 173 -0.48 0.54 -3.69
C LEU A 173 -1.42 1.61 -3.13
N PHE A 174 -1.90 2.49 -4.03
CA PHE A 174 -2.71 3.65 -3.69
C PHE A 174 -4.10 3.54 -4.33
N PRO A 175 -5.08 2.89 -3.64
CA PRO A 175 -6.47 2.90 -4.07
C PRO A 175 -7.04 4.31 -3.96
N SER A 176 -7.55 4.83 -5.08
CA SER A 176 -7.93 6.24 -5.24
C SER A 176 -9.38 6.39 -5.68
N TYR A 177 -10.13 7.23 -4.99
CA TYR A 177 -11.55 7.46 -5.24
C TYR A 177 -11.92 8.94 -5.13
N GLY A 178 -12.98 9.33 -5.83
CA GLY A 178 -13.39 10.72 -5.93
C GLY A 178 -13.77 11.35 -4.59
N GLY A 179 -13.08 12.41 -4.22
CA GLY A 179 -13.38 13.22 -3.04
C GLY A 179 -14.80 13.79 -3.11
N PHE A 180 -15.48 13.91 -1.98
CA PHE A 180 -16.89 14.26 -1.79
C PHE A 180 -17.87 13.34 -2.52
N VAL A 181 -17.68 13.08 -3.81
CA VAL A 181 -18.60 12.28 -4.64
C VAL A 181 -18.74 10.85 -4.12
N LEU A 182 -17.62 10.21 -3.77
CA LEU A 182 -17.60 8.88 -3.17
C LEU A 182 -17.28 8.93 -1.68
N SER A 183 -16.34 9.79 -1.28
CA SER A 183 -15.83 9.81 0.09
C SER A 183 -16.91 10.18 1.13
N HIS A 184 -17.85 11.08 0.80
CA HIS A 184 -18.85 11.62 1.74
C HIS A 184 -20.28 11.17 1.47
N THR A 185 -20.58 10.66 0.28
CA THR A 185 -21.89 10.06 0.00
C THR A 185 -21.97 8.66 0.60
N ALA A 186 -23.17 8.22 0.93
CA ALA A 186 -23.40 6.90 1.50
C ALA A 186 -24.19 6.03 0.52
N LYS A 187 -23.74 4.80 0.31
CA LYS A 187 -24.45 3.76 -0.44
C LYS A 187 -24.35 2.43 0.30
N PRO A 188 -25.25 1.48 0.03
CA PRO A 188 -25.14 0.15 0.59
C PRO A 188 -23.79 -0.48 0.22
N VAL A 189 -23.09 -0.98 1.23
CA VAL A 189 -21.83 -1.72 1.11
C VAL A 189 -22.01 -3.03 1.84
N LYS A 190 -21.69 -4.13 1.17
CA LYS A 190 -21.65 -5.45 1.76
C LYS A 190 -20.25 -5.66 2.33
N ARG A 191 -20.18 -5.82 3.65
CA ARG A 191 -18.97 -6.18 4.36
C ARG A 191 -18.99 -7.66 4.67
N GLU A 192 -17.98 -8.39 4.24
CA GLU A 192 -17.89 -9.83 4.51
C GLU A 192 -17.60 -10.11 6.00
N PRO A 193 -18.04 -11.27 6.54
CA PRO A 193 -17.68 -11.70 7.88
C PRO A 193 -16.15 -11.78 8.06
N TRP A 194 -15.68 -11.48 9.27
CA TRP A 194 -14.25 -11.50 9.60
C TRP A 194 -13.56 -12.81 9.19
N GLU A 195 -14.19 -13.96 9.47
CA GLU A 195 -13.65 -15.27 9.16
C GLU A 195 -13.45 -15.49 7.65
N GLU A 196 -14.33 -14.94 6.82
CA GLU A 196 -14.19 -15.00 5.36
C GLU A 196 -13.13 -14.01 4.85
N THR A 197 -13.09 -12.82 5.43
CA THR A 197 -12.07 -11.82 5.10
C THR A 197 -10.67 -12.35 5.41
N GLN A 198 -10.47 -13.03 6.55
CA GLN A 198 -9.19 -13.60 6.93
C GLN A 198 -8.74 -14.77 6.05
N LYS A 199 -9.67 -15.47 5.41
CA LYS A 199 -9.31 -16.47 4.38
C LYS A 199 -8.84 -15.84 3.08
N PHE A 200 -9.32 -14.63 2.80
CA PHE A 200 -8.96 -13.90 1.60
C PHE A 200 -7.65 -13.12 1.75
N VAL A 201 -7.45 -12.48 2.90
CA VAL A 201 -6.25 -11.68 3.16
C VAL A 201 -5.05 -12.61 3.41
N ILE A 202 -3.98 -12.42 2.64
CA ILE A 202 -2.77 -13.22 2.75
C ILE A 202 -2.19 -13.11 4.18
N PRO A 203 -1.82 -14.24 4.82
CA PRO A 203 -1.17 -14.21 6.13
C PRO A 203 0.10 -13.36 6.12
N LYS A 204 0.30 -12.64 7.20
CA LYS A 204 1.46 -11.75 7.36
C LYS A 204 2.75 -12.56 7.52
N LYS A 205 3.82 -12.14 6.88
CA LYS A 205 5.25 -12.31 7.25
C LYS A 205 5.94 -13.66 7.04
N ASP A 206 5.33 -14.81 7.25
CA ASP A 206 6.08 -16.07 7.39
C ASP A 206 6.65 -16.61 6.06
N GLU A 207 6.17 -16.11 4.92
CA GLU A 207 6.55 -16.57 3.58
C GLU A 207 7.32 -15.53 2.75
N TRP A 208 7.64 -14.35 3.32
CA TRP A 208 8.26 -13.28 2.55
C TRP A 208 9.79 -13.33 2.63
N ASP A 209 10.44 -13.57 1.52
CA ASP A 209 11.90 -13.44 1.35
C ASP A 209 12.32 -11.97 1.24
N HIS A 210 11.84 -11.15 2.18
CA HIS A 210 12.16 -9.73 2.28
C HIS A 210 13.02 -9.46 3.51
N VAL A 211 13.93 -8.49 3.38
CA VAL A 211 14.82 -8.11 4.46
C VAL A 211 14.08 -7.18 5.43
N TRP A 212 13.61 -7.76 6.52
CA TRP A 212 12.99 -7.02 7.61
C TRP A 212 14.02 -6.57 8.66
N VAL A 213 13.77 -5.42 9.27
CA VAL A 213 14.55 -4.98 10.44
C VAL A 213 14.11 -5.83 11.63
N ASP A 214 14.98 -6.73 12.04
CA ASP A 214 14.82 -7.55 13.24
C ASP A 214 15.78 -7.04 14.32
N GLY A 215 15.27 -6.75 15.52
CA GLY A 215 16.10 -6.31 16.66
C GLY A 215 17.19 -7.32 17.05
N ALA A 216 16.97 -8.62 16.78
CA ALA A 216 17.97 -9.67 17.01
C ALA A 216 18.98 -9.77 15.85
N ARG A 217 18.65 -9.30 14.68
CA ARG A 217 19.48 -9.28 13.48
C ARG A 217 19.35 -7.93 12.77
N PRO A 218 19.94 -6.86 13.31
CA PRO A 218 19.82 -5.54 12.72
C PRO A 218 20.41 -5.52 11.30
N VAL A 219 19.61 -5.12 10.34
CA VAL A 219 20.00 -4.99 8.94
C VAL A 219 19.92 -3.52 8.55
N MET A 220 20.99 -2.99 7.98
CA MET A 220 20.96 -1.67 7.34
C MET A 220 20.36 -1.82 5.94
N SER A 221 19.04 -1.59 5.83
CA SER A 221 18.32 -1.82 4.58
C SER A 221 18.37 -0.66 3.60
N ALA A 222 18.51 0.57 4.06
CA ALA A 222 18.32 1.76 3.22
C ALA A 222 19.60 2.52 2.85
N ALA A 223 20.72 2.34 3.55
CA ALA A 223 21.90 3.19 3.38
C ALA A 223 22.96 2.64 2.43
N LEU A 224 22.91 1.37 2.11
CA LEU A 224 23.88 0.71 1.21
C LEU A 224 23.16 -0.22 0.23
N ILE A 225 22.45 0.38 -0.69
CA ILE A 225 22.16 -0.34 -1.94
C ILE A 225 23.51 -0.49 -2.63
N THR A 226 24.14 -1.66 -2.46
CA THR A 226 25.31 -1.99 -3.27
C THR A 226 24.90 -1.88 -4.74
N LEU A 227 25.82 -1.47 -5.61
CA LEU A 227 25.56 -1.33 -7.05
C LEU A 227 24.83 -2.54 -7.64
N ARG A 228 25.07 -3.71 -7.07
CA ARG A 228 24.45 -5.00 -7.44
C ARG A 228 22.94 -5.04 -7.11
N HIS A 229 22.51 -4.52 -5.95
CA HIS A 229 21.11 -4.43 -5.58
C HIS A 229 20.40 -3.34 -6.39
N PHE A 230 21.08 -2.22 -6.65
CA PHE A 230 20.56 -1.15 -7.50
C PHE A 230 20.33 -1.62 -8.94
N CYS A 231 21.26 -2.36 -9.53
CA CYS A 231 21.06 -2.95 -10.86
C CYS A 231 19.94 -4.01 -10.86
N CYS A 232 19.79 -4.79 -9.78
CA CYS A 232 18.72 -5.76 -9.65
C CYS A 232 17.34 -5.07 -9.52
N LEU A 233 17.25 -3.99 -8.74
CA LEU A 233 16.05 -3.18 -8.60
C LEU A 233 15.65 -2.50 -9.91
N ILE A 234 16.59 -1.92 -10.64
CA ILE A 234 16.34 -1.31 -11.96
C ILE A 234 15.91 -2.37 -12.98
N THR A 235 16.56 -3.53 -13.00
CA THR A 235 16.19 -4.60 -13.93
C THR A 235 14.86 -5.25 -13.56
N GLN A 236 14.54 -5.36 -12.28
CA GLN A 236 13.21 -5.84 -11.85
C GLN A 236 12.14 -4.79 -12.11
N ALA A 237 12.38 -3.51 -11.77
CA ALA A 237 11.46 -2.43 -12.11
C ALA A 237 11.26 -2.31 -13.62
N GLY A 238 12.31 -2.40 -14.42
CA GLY A 238 12.22 -2.40 -15.88
C GLY A 238 11.54 -3.63 -16.48
N ARG A 239 11.53 -4.77 -15.77
CA ARG A 239 10.79 -5.98 -16.17
C ARG A 239 9.35 -5.98 -15.65
N LEU A 240 9.09 -5.30 -14.53
CA LEU A 240 7.76 -5.18 -13.90
C LEU A 240 6.99 -3.97 -14.41
N MET A 241 7.61 -3.07 -15.19
CA MET A 241 6.94 -1.96 -15.85
C MET A 241 6.78 -2.23 -17.36
N PRO A 242 5.86 -3.12 -17.75
CA PRO A 242 5.31 -3.00 -19.08
C PRO A 242 4.60 -1.65 -19.19
N PRO A 243 4.46 -1.05 -20.40
CA PRO A 243 3.73 0.21 -20.54
C PRO A 243 2.39 0.10 -19.82
N ALA A 244 1.99 1.16 -19.13
CA ALA A 244 0.88 1.20 -18.15
C ALA A 244 -0.43 0.52 -18.62
N SER A 245 -0.64 0.38 -19.92
CA SER A 245 -1.75 -0.35 -20.53
C SER A 245 -1.69 -1.88 -20.39
N ALA A 246 -0.52 -2.46 -20.11
CA ALA A 246 -0.36 -3.91 -19.98
C ALA A 246 -0.45 -4.41 -18.53
N MET A 247 -0.28 -3.52 -17.53
CA MET A 247 -0.28 -3.89 -16.11
C MET A 247 -1.66 -4.34 -15.59
N ILE A 248 -2.74 -3.73 -16.08
CA ILE A 248 -4.11 -4.09 -15.63
C ILE A 248 -4.55 -5.45 -16.19
N PHE A 249 -4.07 -5.85 -17.37
CA PHE A 249 -4.47 -7.11 -18.02
C PHE A 249 -3.63 -8.32 -17.61
N SER A 250 -2.38 -8.16 -17.17
CA SER A 250 -1.51 -9.29 -16.82
C SER A 250 -1.74 -9.82 -15.41
N LEU A 251 -2.12 -8.97 -14.45
CA LEU A 251 -2.44 -9.40 -13.08
C LEU A 251 -3.65 -10.33 -13.02
N ASN A 252 -4.65 -10.14 -13.88
CA ASN A 252 -5.79 -11.05 -13.97
C ASN A 252 -5.44 -12.42 -14.60
N ARG A 253 -4.32 -12.55 -15.31
CA ARG A 253 -3.88 -13.84 -15.90
C ARG A 253 -2.91 -14.61 -15.01
N SER A 254 -2.08 -13.93 -14.19
CA SER A 254 -1.10 -14.60 -13.34
C SER A 254 -1.73 -15.25 -12.11
N LEU A 255 -2.87 -14.73 -11.63
CA LEU A 255 -3.66 -15.36 -10.57
C LEU A 255 -4.34 -16.68 -11.02
N GLN A 256 -4.38 -16.97 -12.32
CA GLN A 256 -4.97 -18.20 -12.86
C GLN A 256 -3.97 -19.30 -13.21
N ASN A 257 -2.66 -19.02 -13.27
CA ASN A 257 -1.64 -20.01 -13.61
C ASN A 257 -0.46 -19.95 -12.63
N GLN A 258 -0.51 -20.78 -11.61
CA GLN A 258 0.60 -21.07 -10.70
C GLN A 258 1.69 -21.85 -11.42
N GLU A 259 2.67 -21.19 -12.03
CA GLU A 259 4.01 -21.74 -12.29
C GLU A 259 4.97 -20.60 -12.66
N TRP A 260 5.56 -19.94 -11.65
CA TRP A 260 6.70 -19.05 -11.87
C TRP A 260 7.86 -19.40 -10.93
N ARG A 261 8.93 -19.95 -11.50
CA ARG A 261 10.21 -20.07 -10.79
C ARG A 261 10.99 -18.76 -10.89
N SER A 262 11.47 -18.27 -9.77
CA SER A 262 12.28 -17.05 -9.67
C SER A 262 13.54 -17.13 -10.54
N PRO A 263 13.84 -16.13 -11.40
CA PRO A 263 15.06 -16.10 -12.20
C PRO A 263 16.33 -15.79 -11.40
N CYS A 264 16.23 -15.40 -10.13
CA CYS A 264 17.39 -15.01 -9.32
C CYS A 264 18.13 -16.17 -8.67
N SER A 265 17.59 -17.39 -8.66
CA SER A 265 18.23 -18.54 -8.01
C SER A 265 19.31 -19.26 -8.85
N SER A 266 19.50 -18.90 -10.12
CA SER A 266 20.42 -19.60 -11.03
C SER A 266 21.63 -18.81 -11.53
N ALA A 267 21.81 -17.55 -11.10
CA ALA A 267 23.02 -16.82 -11.43
C ALA A 267 24.16 -17.21 -10.48
N ARG A 268 24.85 -18.32 -10.77
CA ARG A 268 26.14 -18.62 -10.15
C ARG A 268 27.16 -17.55 -10.53
N ALA A 269 27.96 -17.14 -9.54
CA ALA A 269 28.94 -16.06 -9.56
C ALA A 269 30.19 -16.35 -10.42
N SER A 270 30.08 -17.06 -11.56
CA SER A 270 31.26 -17.48 -12.33
C SER A 270 31.38 -16.90 -13.74
N ASP A 271 30.39 -16.18 -14.27
CA ASP A 271 30.43 -15.93 -15.72
C ASP A 271 30.36 -14.46 -16.17
N THR A 272 30.83 -13.52 -15.38
CA THR A 272 31.06 -12.17 -15.94
C THR A 272 32.14 -11.42 -15.18
N LEU A 273 33.39 -11.60 -15.58
CA LEU A 273 34.44 -10.59 -15.59
C LEU A 273 35.73 -11.26 -16.12
N GLY A 274 35.74 -11.47 -17.44
CA GLY A 274 37.00 -11.73 -18.16
C GLY A 274 37.83 -10.45 -18.21
N LEU A 275 38.57 -10.16 -17.17
CA LEU A 275 39.69 -9.22 -17.21
C LEU A 275 40.93 -9.99 -17.57
N HIS A 276 41.27 -10.03 -18.86
CA HIS A 276 42.60 -10.38 -19.32
C HIS A 276 43.62 -9.35 -18.79
N SER A 277 44.49 -9.77 -17.91
CA SER A 277 45.73 -9.08 -17.59
C SER A 277 46.72 -9.33 -18.73
N PRO A 278 47.34 -8.33 -19.38
CA PRO A 278 48.45 -8.55 -20.28
C PRO A 278 49.71 -8.76 -19.46
N ARG A 279 50.30 -9.96 -19.53
CA ARG A 279 51.68 -10.17 -19.15
C ARG A 279 52.53 -9.74 -20.35
N GLY A 280 53.29 -8.69 -20.21
CA GLY A 280 54.42 -8.36 -21.05
C GLY A 280 55.71 -8.95 -20.49
N PRO A 281 56.80 -8.96 -21.27
CA PRO A 281 57.91 -9.91 -21.18
C PRO A 281 58.78 -9.74 -19.94
#